data_890319074a2a50aebd22aae8f6e69e3f
#
_entry.id   890319074a2a50aebd22aae8f6e69e3f
#
_cell.length_a   1.000
_cell.length_b   1.000
_cell.length_c   1.000
_cell.angle_alpha   90.00
_cell.angle_beta   90.00
_cell.angle_gamma   90.00
#
_symmetry.space_group_name_H-M   'P 1'
#
loop_
_entity.id
_entity.type
_entity.pdbx_description
1 polymer ?
#
loop_
_entity_poly.entity_id
_entity_poly.type
_entity_poly.pdbx_seq_one_letter_code
_entity_poly.pdbx_strand_id
1 'polypeptide(L)'
;MKKLIALCIATALLAAAAACGSGEDKEIKSGKVGNLTVSISNPQGVLKHGDQEFTVTFKDASGKPVDVGAASLNFYMPAMGTMPVMNDPATLTTTSTPGVYRAKVRLQMAGEWQAQVAYEGAAGAAKGSFPVTAQ
;
A
#
# COMPACT_ATOMS: atom_id res chain seq x y z
N MET A 1 -19.39 -67.67 -3.28
CA MET A 1 -18.27 -67.62 -2.34
C MET A 1 -17.05 -67.08 -3.05
N LYS A 2 -16.79 -65.90 -3.01
CA LYS A 2 -15.43 -65.33 -3.03
C LYS A 2 -15.52 -63.82 -2.90
N LYS A 3 -15.04 -63.44 -1.80
CA LYS A 3 -15.00 -62.05 -1.29
C LYS A 3 -13.97 -61.28 -2.15
N LEU A 4 -14.43 -60.30 -2.82
CA LEU A 4 -13.54 -59.31 -3.39
C LEU A 4 -13.55 -58.11 -2.47
N ILE A 5 -12.50 -58.02 -1.73
CA ILE A 5 -12.19 -56.83 -0.91
C ILE A 5 -11.71 -55.78 -1.85
N ALA A 6 -12.54 -54.82 -2.16
CA ALA A 6 -12.14 -53.62 -2.86
C ALA A 6 -11.47 -52.69 -1.84
N LEU A 7 -10.15 -52.68 -1.94
CA LEU A 7 -9.33 -51.74 -1.18
C LEU A 7 -9.44 -50.38 -1.87
N CYS A 8 -10.32 -49.55 -1.33
CA CYS A 8 -10.36 -48.15 -1.70
C CYS A 8 -9.17 -47.44 -1.08
N ILE A 9 -8.15 -47.29 -1.86
CA ILE A 9 -7.05 -46.40 -1.52
C ILE A 9 -7.57 -44.98 -1.80
N ALA A 10 -8.02 -44.34 -0.76
CA ALA A 10 -8.27 -42.91 -0.79
C ALA A 10 -6.93 -42.19 -0.80
N THR A 11 -6.44 -41.89 -2.00
CA THR A 11 -5.36 -40.94 -2.14
C THR A 11 -5.92 -39.56 -1.79
N ALA A 12 -5.70 -39.16 -0.57
CA ALA A 12 -5.86 -37.78 -0.19
C ALA A 12 -4.84 -36.95 -0.96
N LEU A 13 -5.28 -36.34 -2.03
CA LEU A 13 -4.50 -35.34 -2.74
C LEU A 13 -4.44 -34.12 -1.82
N LEU A 14 -3.39 -34.04 -1.07
CA LEU A 14 -3.06 -32.84 -0.34
C LEU A 14 -2.68 -31.80 -1.41
N ALA A 15 -3.64 -31.03 -1.85
CA ALA A 15 -3.35 -29.83 -2.59
C ALA A 15 -2.62 -28.91 -1.61
N ALA A 16 -1.32 -29.00 -1.60
CA ALA A 16 -0.50 -27.95 -1.05
C ALA A 16 -0.78 -26.71 -1.91
N ALA A 17 -1.69 -25.89 -1.46
CA ALA A 17 -1.78 -24.55 -1.95
C ALA A 17 -0.43 -23.91 -1.59
N ALA A 18 0.49 -23.99 -2.51
CA ALA A 18 1.65 -23.14 -2.46
C ALA A 18 1.12 -21.72 -2.55
N ALA A 19 0.91 -21.12 -1.39
CA ALA A 19 0.80 -19.69 -1.33
C ALA A 19 2.12 -19.16 -1.86
N CYS A 20 2.14 -18.78 -3.12
CA CYS A 20 3.22 -18.01 -3.68
C CYS A 20 3.20 -16.68 -2.98
N GLY A 21 3.73 -16.64 -1.78
CA GLY A 21 4.03 -15.43 -1.05
C GLY A 21 5.23 -14.76 -1.65
N SER A 22 5.15 -14.35 -2.91
CA SER A 22 6.05 -13.33 -3.39
C SER A 22 5.58 -12.02 -2.78
N GLY A 23 6.09 -11.72 -1.56
CA GLY A 23 6.01 -10.40 -1.00
C GLY A 23 4.60 -9.88 -0.75
N GLU A 24 3.91 -10.43 0.22
CA GLU A 24 2.82 -9.68 0.83
C GLU A 24 3.40 -8.39 1.38
N ASP A 25 2.92 -7.27 0.84
CA ASP A 25 3.29 -5.96 1.35
C ASP A 25 2.79 -5.82 2.79
N LYS A 26 3.65 -5.30 3.63
CA LYS A 26 3.33 -4.97 5.02
C LYS A 26 2.96 -3.50 5.10
N GLU A 27 1.90 -3.20 5.85
CA GLU A 27 1.48 -1.82 6.03
C GLU A 27 2.54 -1.02 6.77
N ILE A 28 2.93 0.11 6.18
CA ILE A 28 3.83 1.08 6.78
C ILE A 28 3.02 2.05 7.63
N LYS A 29 1.98 2.61 7.03
CA LYS A 29 1.10 3.59 7.66
C LYS A 29 -0.23 3.66 6.92
N SER A 30 -1.28 4.04 7.64
CA SER A 30 -2.56 4.37 7.05
C SER A 30 -3.14 5.63 7.69
N GLY A 31 -4.01 6.28 6.97
CA GLY A 31 -4.72 7.47 7.43
C GLY A 31 -6.00 7.67 6.65
N LYS A 32 -6.89 8.48 7.18
CA LYS A 32 -8.13 8.83 6.50
C LYS A 32 -7.95 10.05 5.62
N VAL A 33 -8.47 9.96 4.41
CA VAL A 33 -8.54 11.08 3.46
C VAL A 33 -9.97 11.09 2.91
N GLY A 34 -10.74 12.08 3.29
CA GLY A 34 -12.17 12.09 3.01
C GLY A 34 -12.87 10.90 3.68
N ASN A 35 -13.65 10.15 2.91
CA ASN A 35 -14.36 8.96 3.38
C ASN A 35 -13.56 7.66 3.17
N LEU A 36 -12.35 7.78 2.67
CA LEU A 36 -11.52 6.63 2.35
C LEU A 36 -10.37 6.50 3.33
N THR A 37 -9.87 5.28 3.46
CA THR A 37 -8.62 5.00 4.15
C THR A 37 -7.52 4.80 3.13
N VAL A 38 -6.44 5.55 3.27
CA VAL A 38 -5.25 5.42 2.43
C VAL A 38 -4.22 4.63 3.20
N SER A 39 -3.72 3.55 2.63
CA SER A 39 -2.64 2.78 3.23
C SER A 39 -1.41 2.78 2.34
N ILE A 40 -0.25 2.89 2.99
CA ILE A 40 1.06 2.80 2.35
C ILE A 40 1.71 1.51 2.83
N SER A 41 2.16 0.69 1.91
CA SER A 41 2.75 -0.60 2.22
C SER A 41 3.90 -0.95 1.29
N ASN A 42 4.82 -1.74 1.79
CA ASN A 42 5.90 -2.34 1.01
C ASN A 42 6.31 -3.68 1.62
N PRO A 43 7.16 -4.48 0.94
CA PRO A 43 7.57 -5.78 1.47
C PRO A 43 8.25 -5.72 2.85
N GLN A 44 8.93 -4.64 3.17
CA GLN A 44 9.67 -4.48 4.43
C GLN A 44 8.80 -3.94 5.57
N GLY A 45 7.70 -3.23 5.26
CA GLY A 45 6.86 -2.57 6.25
C GLY A 45 7.45 -1.30 6.84
N VAL A 46 8.49 -0.76 6.23
CA VAL A 46 9.15 0.48 6.64
C VAL A 46 9.56 1.30 5.43
N LEU A 47 9.54 2.62 5.57
CA LEU A 47 10.18 3.53 4.62
C LEU A 47 11.57 3.90 5.12
N LYS A 48 12.48 4.09 4.18
CA LYS A 48 13.83 4.58 4.42
C LYS A 48 14.08 5.84 3.61
N HIS A 49 15.10 6.60 3.97
CA HIS A 49 15.54 7.69 3.11
C HIS A 49 16.17 7.16 1.81
N GLY A 50 16.20 7.98 0.78
CA GLY A 50 16.65 7.60 -0.55
C GLY A 50 15.50 7.16 -1.46
N ASP A 51 15.83 6.44 -2.52
CA ASP A 51 14.84 5.97 -3.47
C ASP A 51 14.00 4.84 -2.87
N GLN A 52 12.68 5.05 -2.84
CA GLN A 52 11.75 4.10 -2.25
C GLN A 52 10.61 3.78 -3.22
N GLU A 53 10.22 2.52 -3.25
CA GLU A 53 9.01 2.05 -3.93
C GLU A 53 8.06 1.46 -2.91
N PHE A 54 6.79 1.75 -3.07
CA PHE A 54 5.74 1.24 -2.18
C PHE A 54 4.40 1.20 -2.91
N THR A 55 3.42 0.61 -2.26
CA THR A 55 2.06 0.53 -2.77
C THR A 55 1.17 1.48 -1.98
N VAL A 56 0.35 2.24 -2.69
CA VAL A 56 -0.68 3.10 -2.10
C VAL A 56 -2.04 2.52 -2.45
N THR A 57 -2.85 2.25 -1.44
CA THR A 57 -4.18 1.67 -1.62
C THR A 57 -5.22 2.60 -1.02
N PHE A 58 -6.25 2.92 -1.81
CA PHE A 58 -7.43 3.65 -1.35
C PHE A 58 -8.54 2.65 -1.08
N LYS A 59 -9.01 2.61 0.16
CA LYS A 59 -10.01 1.64 0.60
C LYS A 59 -11.25 2.34 1.14
N ASP A 60 -12.41 1.72 0.90
CA ASP A 60 -13.66 2.14 1.53
C ASP A 60 -13.77 1.62 2.97
N ALA A 61 -14.91 1.90 3.62
CA ALA A 61 -15.15 1.47 4.99
C ALA A 61 -15.19 -0.06 5.15
N SER A 62 -15.41 -0.81 4.09
CA SER A 62 -15.38 -2.27 4.10
C SER A 62 -13.99 -2.86 3.84
N GLY A 63 -13.00 -2.03 3.58
CA GLY A 63 -11.64 -2.44 3.29
C GLY A 63 -11.39 -2.83 1.84
N LYS A 64 -12.33 -2.54 0.94
CA LYS A 64 -12.17 -2.81 -0.49
C LYS A 64 -11.47 -1.66 -1.19
N PRO A 65 -10.56 -1.92 -2.13
CA PRO A 65 -9.97 -0.88 -2.96
C PRO A 65 -11.03 -0.14 -3.77
N VAL A 66 -10.88 1.18 -3.87
CA VAL A 66 -11.79 2.07 -4.61
C VAL A 66 -10.99 2.85 -5.63
N ASP A 67 -11.45 2.83 -6.88
CA ASP A 67 -10.88 3.68 -7.92
C ASP A 67 -11.19 5.15 -7.62
N VAL A 68 -10.14 5.91 -7.36
CA VAL A 68 -10.25 7.34 -7.03
C VAL A 68 -9.95 8.25 -8.22
N GLY A 69 -9.58 7.69 -9.37
CA GLY A 69 -9.18 8.46 -10.55
C GLY A 69 -7.80 9.06 -10.39
N ALA A 70 -7.71 10.40 -10.52
CA ALA A 70 -6.45 11.11 -10.33
C ALA A 70 -6.09 11.16 -8.85
N ALA A 71 -4.90 10.70 -8.52
CA ALA A 71 -4.38 10.70 -7.16
C ALA A 71 -2.98 11.30 -7.12
N SER A 72 -2.65 11.97 -6.03
CA SER A 72 -1.33 12.52 -5.79
C SER A 72 -0.88 12.27 -4.36
N LEU A 73 0.42 12.15 -4.18
CA LEU A 73 1.05 11.98 -2.89
C LEU A 73 2.32 12.82 -2.85
N ASN A 74 2.44 13.64 -1.82
CA ASN A 74 3.62 14.44 -1.56
C ASN A 74 4.08 14.22 -0.13
N PHE A 75 5.35 14.01 0.05
CA PHE A 75 5.94 13.95 1.38
C PHE A 75 6.45 15.35 1.74
N TYR A 76 5.93 15.87 2.83
CA TYR A 76 6.23 17.21 3.32
C TYR A 76 6.91 17.12 4.67
N MET A 77 8.00 17.85 4.84
CA MET A 77 8.65 18.02 6.12
C MET A 77 8.76 19.51 6.43
N PRO A 78 8.17 19.98 7.54
CA PRO A 78 8.21 21.40 7.89
C PRO A 78 9.63 21.85 8.24
N ALA A 79 9.88 23.15 8.10
CA ALA A 79 11.15 23.74 8.51
C ALA A 79 11.39 23.52 9.99
N MET A 80 12.59 23.10 10.36
CA MET A 80 13.02 22.90 11.74
C MET A 80 14.41 23.51 11.95
N GLY A 81 14.51 24.47 12.87
CA GLY A 81 15.78 25.16 13.14
C GLY A 81 16.35 25.81 11.87
N THR A 82 17.54 25.39 11.46
CA THR A 82 18.19 25.87 10.24
C THR A 82 17.80 25.07 8.99
N MET A 83 17.01 24.02 9.13
CA MET A 83 16.59 23.18 8.02
C MET A 83 15.39 23.77 7.31
N PRO A 84 15.45 23.96 5.98
CA PRO A 84 14.31 24.46 5.21
C PRO A 84 13.20 23.42 5.10
N VAL A 85 12.03 23.89 4.66
CA VAL A 85 10.92 23.02 4.25
C VAL A 85 11.39 22.08 3.13
N MET A 86 10.97 20.83 3.20
CA MET A 86 11.22 19.83 2.15
C MET A 86 9.91 19.30 1.58
N ASN A 87 9.89 19.14 0.28
CA ASN A 87 8.79 18.53 -0.45
C ASN A 87 9.36 17.49 -1.41
N ASP A 88 8.94 16.25 -1.21
CA ASP A 88 9.35 15.14 -2.05
C ASP A 88 8.09 14.51 -2.66
N PRO A 89 7.69 14.91 -3.87
CA PRO A 89 6.53 14.34 -4.51
C PRO A 89 6.78 12.90 -4.95
N ALA A 90 5.81 12.05 -4.72
CA ALA A 90 5.82 10.68 -5.21
C ALA A 90 5.20 10.60 -6.60
N THR A 91 5.73 9.73 -7.43
CA THR A 91 5.12 9.37 -8.71
C THR A 91 4.21 8.18 -8.51
N LEU A 92 2.93 8.33 -8.82
CA LEU A 92 1.94 7.27 -8.73
C LEU A 92 1.65 6.69 -10.10
N THR A 93 1.68 5.37 -10.19
CA THR A 93 1.35 4.62 -11.40
C THR A 93 0.21 3.66 -11.10
N THR A 94 -0.78 3.60 -11.97
CA THR A 94 -1.89 2.66 -11.83
C THR A 94 -1.42 1.22 -11.93
N THR A 95 -2.15 0.32 -11.28
CA THR A 95 -1.91 -1.12 -11.34
C THR A 95 -3.12 -1.80 -12.00
N SER A 96 -3.09 -3.11 -12.11
CA SER A 96 -4.23 -3.89 -12.60
C SER A 96 -5.44 -3.86 -11.67
N THR A 97 -5.25 -3.43 -10.42
CA THR A 97 -6.33 -3.31 -9.44
C THR A 97 -6.70 -1.83 -9.28
N PRO A 98 -7.94 -1.42 -9.61
CA PRO A 98 -8.39 -0.05 -9.37
C PRO A 98 -8.25 0.33 -7.89
N GLY A 99 -7.78 1.53 -7.63
CA GLY A 99 -7.55 2.02 -6.26
C GLY A 99 -6.21 1.61 -5.65
N VAL A 100 -5.42 0.84 -6.35
CA VAL A 100 -4.07 0.43 -5.95
C VAL A 100 -3.06 1.04 -6.90
N TYR A 101 -2.10 1.77 -6.36
CA TYR A 101 -1.07 2.47 -7.12
C TYR A 101 0.32 2.01 -6.68
N ARG A 102 1.23 1.93 -7.65
CA ARG A 102 2.67 1.84 -7.34
C ARG A 102 3.21 3.25 -7.19
N ALA A 103 3.94 3.48 -6.14
CA ALA A 103 4.52 4.79 -5.84
C ALA A 103 6.03 4.71 -5.81
N LYS A 104 6.67 5.75 -6.31
CA LYS A 104 8.11 5.96 -6.25
C LYS A 104 8.37 7.34 -5.69
N VAL A 105 9.28 7.43 -4.73
CA VAL A 105 9.70 8.69 -4.14
C VAL A 105 11.17 8.61 -3.78
N ARG A 106 11.82 9.76 -3.78
CA ARG A 106 13.15 9.91 -3.22
C ARG A 106 13.05 10.81 -1.99
N LEU A 107 13.17 10.20 -0.82
CA LEU A 107 13.16 10.92 0.44
C LEU A 107 14.55 11.45 0.77
N GLN A 108 14.68 12.76 0.93
CA GLN A 108 15.96 13.43 1.10
C GLN A 108 16.63 13.08 2.42
N MET A 109 15.86 12.72 3.44
CA MET A 109 16.42 12.37 4.74
C MET A 109 15.48 11.47 5.54
N ALA A 110 16.04 10.81 6.55
CA ALA A 110 15.26 10.11 7.56
C ALA A 110 14.55 11.11 8.48
N GLY A 111 13.44 10.73 9.03
CA GLY A 111 12.66 11.53 9.96
C GLY A 111 11.17 11.38 9.75
N GLU A 112 10.41 12.23 10.41
CA GLU A 112 8.96 12.25 10.31
C GLU A 112 8.52 13.18 9.17
N TRP A 113 7.77 12.61 8.24
CA TRP A 113 7.20 13.29 7.09
C TRP A 113 5.69 13.34 7.22
N GLN A 114 5.08 14.33 6.59
CA GLN A 114 3.64 14.37 6.38
C GLN A 114 3.33 13.83 4.99
N ALA A 115 2.62 12.73 4.92
CA ALA A 115 2.11 12.20 3.65
C ALA A 115 0.86 12.97 3.28
N GLN A 116 0.98 13.88 2.32
CA GLN A 116 -0.12 14.69 1.81
C GLN A 116 -0.74 13.98 0.63
N VAL A 117 -1.98 13.56 0.78
CA VAL A 117 -2.71 12.80 -0.22
C VAL A 117 -3.88 13.61 -0.75
N ALA A 118 -4.07 13.58 -2.05
CA ALA A 118 -5.24 14.17 -2.70
C ALA A 118 -5.74 13.23 -3.79
N TYR A 119 -7.05 13.19 -3.98
CA TYR A 119 -7.64 12.48 -5.11
C TYR A 119 -8.83 13.25 -5.67
N GLU A 120 -9.12 13.01 -6.93
CA GLU A 120 -10.27 13.57 -7.63
C GLU A 120 -10.72 12.62 -8.73
N GLY A 121 -11.98 12.22 -8.69
CA GLY A 121 -12.55 11.28 -9.65
C GLY A 121 -14.00 10.94 -9.36
N ALA A 122 -14.46 9.82 -9.89
CA ALA A 122 -15.85 9.37 -9.73
C ALA A 122 -16.22 9.10 -8.26
N ALA A 123 -15.27 8.74 -7.41
CA ALA A 123 -15.48 8.54 -5.97
C ALA A 123 -15.55 9.84 -5.18
N GLY A 124 -15.37 10.99 -5.83
CA GLY A 124 -15.33 12.32 -5.22
C GLY A 124 -13.93 12.92 -5.22
N ALA A 125 -13.77 13.99 -4.46
CA ALA A 125 -12.49 14.67 -4.29
C ALA A 125 -12.24 14.90 -2.80
N ALA A 126 -11.00 14.68 -2.37
CA ALA A 126 -10.58 14.93 -1.00
C ALA A 126 -9.08 15.16 -0.90
N LYS A 127 -8.70 15.81 0.18
CA LYS A 127 -7.30 16.03 0.57
C LYS A 127 -7.14 15.71 2.05
N GLY A 128 -6.02 15.15 2.40
CA GLY A 128 -5.69 14.87 3.78
C GLY A 128 -4.21 14.58 3.94
N SER A 129 -3.78 14.51 5.17
CA SER A 129 -2.39 14.18 5.48
C SER A 129 -2.32 13.32 6.74
N PHE A 130 -1.26 12.53 6.83
CA PHE A 130 -0.96 11.74 8.02
C PHE A 130 0.56 11.59 8.16
N PRO A 131 1.05 11.44 9.39
CA PRO A 131 2.49 11.32 9.60
C PRO A 131 3.02 9.95 9.16
N VAL A 132 4.22 9.96 8.57
CA VAL A 132 4.95 8.75 8.17
C VAL A 132 6.41 8.95 8.55
N THR A 133 6.99 7.94 9.16
CA THR A 133 8.41 7.97 9.53
C THR A 133 9.26 7.24 8.51
N ALA A 134 10.32 7.89 8.04
CA ALA A 134 11.37 7.28 7.22
C ALA A 134 12.61 7.02 8.08
N GLN A 135 13.18 5.84 7.91
CA GLN A 135 14.39 5.43 8.63
C GLN A 135 15.66 5.67 7.83
#